data_09809f63be5dcdd21c7ff460cbcf18c0
#
_entry.id   09809f63be5dcdd21c7ff460cbcf18c0
#
_cell.length_a   1.000
_cell.length_b   1.000
_cell.length_c   1.000
_cell.angle_alpha   90.00
_cell.angle_beta   90.00
_cell.angle_gamma   90.00
#
_symmetry.space_group_name_H-M   'P 1'
#
loop_
_entity.id
_entity.type
_entity.pdbx_description
1 polymer ?
#
loop_
_entity_poly.entity_id
_entity_poly.type
_entity_poly.pdbx_seq_one_letter_code
_entity_poly.pdbx_strand_id
1 'polypeptide(L)'
;MRWWLVPHWSTGPQHKFSMFNARAETLASSPAYRDPFKTRRCVVPASGYFEWRKQNGQSQPMYFEPENGEALLFAGLWDEWRGPDGLLTSCTIVTTSAPTTTKAYHHRLPMMLTVDEVTTWIDPATAKDHLTQMMTPRLPSALTVVDLSPAVNNAREKDLAAQVKVSAPVVLPAS
;
A
#
# COMPACT_ATOMS: atom_id res chain seq x y z
N MET A 1 -9.69 2.32 -12.43
CA MET A 1 -8.43 2.98 -11.98
C MET A 1 -7.31 1.95 -12.05
N ARG A 2 -6.14 2.31 -12.60
CA ARG A 2 -4.97 1.44 -12.69
C ARG A 2 -4.10 1.58 -11.42
N TRP A 3 -3.71 0.49 -10.79
CA TRP A 3 -2.69 0.50 -9.73
C TRP A 3 -1.30 0.52 -10.38
N TRP A 4 -0.69 1.64 -10.38
CA TRP A 4 0.59 2.13 -10.92
C TRP A 4 0.40 3.57 -11.35
N LEU A 5 0.72 4.52 -10.49
CA LEU A 5 0.48 5.94 -10.74
C LEU A 5 1.19 6.41 -12.02
N VAL A 6 0.44 7.09 -12.86
CA VAL A 6 0.96 7.83 -14.01
C VAL A 6 0.69 9.32 -13.75
N PRO A 7 1.71 10.12 -13.43
CA PRO A 7 1.54 11.55 -13.20
C PRO A 7 0.97 12.26 -14.43
N HIS A 8 0.11 13.26 -14.21
CA HIS A 8 -0.55 14.02 -15.29
C HIS A 8 0.42 14.64 -16.30
N TRP A 9 1.63 14.99 -15.87
CA TRP A 9 2.69 15.58 -16.70
C TRP A 9 3.57 14.55 -17.43
N SER A 10 3.32 13.26 -17.25
CA SER A 10 4.12 12.19 -17.85
C SER A 10 4.06 12.22 -19.39
N THR A 11 5.16 11.90 -20.04
CA THR A 11 5.22 11.73 -21.50
C THR A 11 4.62 10.42 -21.99
N GLY A 12 4.33 9.47 -21.10
CA GLY A 12 3.74 8.17 -21.43
C GLY A 12 3.26 7.42 -20.20
N PRO A 13 2.49 6.34 -20.41
CA PRO A 13 1.89 5.56 -19.32
C PRO A 13 2.88 4.60 -18.66
N GLN A 14 4.10 4.51 -19.16
CA GLN A 14 5.18 3.68 -18.61
C GLN A 14 6.25 4.56 -18.01
N HIS A 15 6.70 4.20 -16.82
CA HIS A 15 7.76 4.88 -16.10
C HIS A 15 8.95 3.96 -15.89
N LYS A 16 10.13 4.58 -15.89
CA LYS A 16 11.40 3.93 -15.54
C LYS A 16 11.42 3.46 -14.08
N PHE A 17 10.60 4.09 -13.22
CA PHE A 17 10.53 3.81 -11.79
C PHE A 17 9.22 3.12 -11.42
N SER A 18 9.27 2.26 -10.40
CA SER A 18 8.08 1.64 -9.82
C SER A 18 7.19 2.68 -9.15
N MET A 19 5.93 2.77 -9.60
CA MET A 19 4.96 3.79 -9.18
C MET A 19 3.74 3.20 -8.46
N PHE A 20 3.80 1.92 -8.05
CA PHE A 20 2.72 1.26 -7.33
C PHE A 20 2.68 1.62 -5.85
N ASN A 21 3.83 2.03 -5.26
CA ASN A 21 3.93 2.49 -3.88
C ASN A 21 4.61 3.86 -3.80
N ALA A 22 4.14 4.72 -2.89
CA ALA A 22 4.70 6.03 -2.61
C ALA A 22 5.12 6.10 -1.13
N ARG A 23 6.34 6.55 -0.86
CA ARG A 23 6.85 6.69 0.51
C ARG A 23 6.29 7.95 1.17
N ALA A 24 5.66 7.81 2.35
CA ALA A 24 5.09 8.90 3.12
C ALA A 24 6.08 10.06 3.33
N GLU A 25 7.33 9.74 3.60
CA GLU A 25 8.39 10.69 3.90
C GLU A 25 8.71 11.65 2.73
N THR A 26 8.36 11.27 1.51
CA THR A 26 8.68 12.04 0.30
C THR A 26 7.46 12.55 -0.46
N LEU A 27 6.24 12.33 0.03
CA LEU A 27 5.01 12.72 -0.68
C LEU A 27 4.98 14.22 -1.00
N ALA A 28 5.34 15.06 -0.03
CA ALA A 28 5.27 16.51 -0.17
C ALA A 28 6.36 17.11 -1.09
N SER A 29 7.44 16.38 -1.37
CA SER A 29 8.59 16.86 -2.14
C SER A 29 8.75 16.21 -3.50
N SER A 30 8.30 14.97 -3.66
CA SER A 30 8.43 14.21 -4.91
C SER A 30 7.60 14.83 -6.04
N PRO A 31 8.18 15.10 -7.21
CA PRO A 31 7.44 15.65 -8.37
C PRO A 31 6.24 14.80 -8.78
N ALA A 32 6.30 13.48 -8.58
CA ALA A 32 5.22 12.58 -8.95
C ALA A 32 4.06 12.58 -7.95
N TYR A 33 4.31 12.91 -6.68
CA TYR A 33 3.33 12.73 -5.60
C TYR A 33 2.87 14.02 -4.94
N ARG A 34 3.66 15.12 -4.99
CA ARG A 34 3.36 16.37 -4.27
C ARG A 34 2.02 16.98 -4.63
N ASP A 35 1.62 16.94 -5.90
CA ASP A 35 0.35 17.52 -6.35
C ASP A 35 -0.83 16.56 -6.06
N PRO A 36 -0.77 15.25 -6.35
CA PRO A 36 -1.71 14.28 -5.82
C PRO A 36 -1.88 14.33 -4.30
N PHE A 37 -0.80 14.48 -3.53
CA PHE A 37 -0.86 14.55 -2.07
C PHE A 37 -1.65 15.76 -1.56
N LYS A 38 -1.65 16.87 -2.27
CA LYS A 38 -2.43 18.06 -1.89
C LYS A 38 -3.94 17.86 -2.04
N THR A 39 -4.40 17.27 -3.15
CA THR A 39 -5.82 17.32 -3.54
C THR A 39 -6.41 16.02 -4.09
N ARG A 40 -5.58 15.02 -4.39
CA ARG A 40 -6.00 13.76 -5.04
C ARG A 40 -5.61 12.56 -4.20
N ARG A 41 -6.08 12.56 -2.95
CA ARG A 41 -5.97 11.43 -2.03
C ARG A 41 -7.16 10.50 -2.22
N CYS A 42 -6.94 9.20 -2.06
CA CYS A 42 -7.98 8.18 -2.16
C CYS A 42 -7.76 7.08 -1.11
N VAL A 43 -8.69 6.16 -1.03
CA VAL A 43 -8.58 4.96 -0.23
C VAL A 43 -8.64 3.74 -1.15
N VAL A 44 -7.80 2.77 -0.90
CA VAL A 44 -7.77 1.48 -1.61
C VAL A 44 -8.18 0.39 -0.64
N PRO A 45 -9.43 -0.11 -0.70
CA PRO A 45 -9.86 -1.24 0.13
C PRO A 45 -9.19 -2.53 -0.34
N ALA A 46 -8.79 -3.37 0.61
CA ALA A 46 -8.19 -4.68 0.34
C ALA A 46 -8.57 -5.70 1.42
N SER A 47 -8.69 -6.96 1.05
CA SER A 47 -8.86 -8.06 1.99
C SER A 47 -7.56 -8.47 2.69
N GLY A 48 -6.42 -8.04 2.15
CA GLY A 48 -5.09 -8.31 2.67
C GLY A 48 -4.02 -7.91 1.67
N TYR A 49 -2.76 -8.19 2.00
CA TYR A 49 -1.64 -7.90 1.10
C TYR A 49 -0.51 -8.92 1.26
N PHE A 50 0.28 -9.05 0.21
CA PHE A 50 1.45 -9.90 0.18
C PHE A 50 2.71 -9.11 0.50
N GLU A 51 3.62 -9.73 1.24
CA GLU A 51 4.99 -9.27 1.47
C GLU A 51 5.97 -10.44 1.40
N TRP A 52 7.24 -10.13 1.24
CA TRP A 52 8.29 -11.13 1.09
C TRP A 52 9.40 -10.88 2.10
N ARG A 53 9.62 -11.87 2.97
CA ARG A 53 10.74 -11.89 3.90
C ARG A 53 11.92 -12.63 3.29
N LYS A 54 13.10 -12.00 3.29
CA LYS A 54 14.33 -12.71 2.92
C LYS A 54 14.81 -13.54 4.11
N GLN A 55 14.90 -14.85 3.90
CA GLN A 55 15.37 -15.80 4.90
C GLN A 55 16.30 -16.81 4.23
N ASN A 56 17.54 -16.94 4.71
CA ASN A 56 18.55 -17.87 4.16
C ASN A 56 18.76 -17.75 2.64
N GLY A 57 18.73 -16.52 2.11
CA GLY A 57 18.88 -16.27 0.67
C GLY A 57 17.64 -16.54 -0.18
N GLN A 58 16.58 -17.07 0.42
CA GLN A 58 15.30 -17.32 -0.24
C GLN A 58 14.27 -16.20 0.07
N SER A 59 13.30 -16.05 -0.80
CA SER A 59 12.19 -15.10 -0.65
C SER A 59 10.95 -15.86 -0.17
N GLN A 60 10.65 -15.75 1.14
CA GLN A 60 9.48 -16.36 1.76
C GLN A 60 8.28 -15.43 1.59
N PRO A 61 7.25 -15.80 0.79
CA PRO A 61 6.03 -15.02 0.67
C PRO A 61 5.19 -15.15 1.93
N MET A 62 4.57 -14.05 2.32
CA MET A 62 3.67 -13.96 3.45
C MET A 62 2.39 -13.25 3.03
N TYR A 63 1.27 -13.58 3.67
CA TYR A 63 0.01 -12.88 3.51
C TYR A 63 -0.41 -12.27 4.83
N PHE A 64 -0.77 -10.99 4.77
CA PHE A 64 -1.30 -10.21 5.88
C PHE A 64 -2.77 -9.95 5.64
N GLU A 65 -3.60 -10.27 6.61
CA GLU A 65 -5.04 -10.04 6.58
C GLU A 65 -5.51 -9.44 7.91
N PRO A 66 -6.61 -8.67 7.95
CA PRO A 66 -7.17 -8.16 9.19
C PRO A 66 -7.67 -9.32 10.05
N GLU A 67 -7.38 -9.29 11.36
CA GLU A 67 -7.80 -10.33 12.28
C GLU A 67 -9.33 -10.42 12.39
N ASN A 68 -10.01 -9.29 12.32
CA ASN A 68 -11.47 -9.17 12.45
C ASN A 68 -12.24 -9.47 11.15
N GLY A 69 -11.56 -9.79 10.04
CA GLY A 69 -12.17 -10.07 8.75
C GLY A 69 -12.73 -8.85 8.01
N GLU A 70 -12.53 -7.64 8.52
CA GLU A 70 -12.92 -6.40 7.84
C GLU A 70 -11.94 -6.05 6.69
N ALA A 71 -12.29 -5.08 5.85
CA ALA A 71 -11.38 -4.61 4.82
C ALA A 71 -10.27 -3.74 5.42
N LEU A 72 -9.03 -3.93 4.97
CA LEU A 72 -7.95 -2.96 5.15
C LEU A 72 -8.22 -1.74 4.27
N LEU A 73 -8.05 -0.54 4.82
CA LEU A 73 -8.24 0.73 4.10
C LEU A 73 -6.87 1.38 3.91
N PHE A 74 -6.24 1.17 2.74
CA PHE A 74 -4.94 1.76 2.47
C PHE A 74 -5.09 3.21 2.02
N ALA A 75 -4.29 4.10 2.61
CA ALA A 75 -4.12 5.45 2.11
C ALA A 75 -3.49 5.41 0.71
N GLY A 76 -4.08 6.11 -0.23
CA GLY A 76 -3.62 6.18 -1.60
C GLY A 76 -3.59 7.60 -2.15
N LEU A 77 -2.92 7.75 -3.28
CA LEU A 77 -2.96 8.94 -4.11
C LEU A 77 -3.39 8.53 -5.51
N TRP A 78 -4.07 9.43 -6.23
CA TRP A 78 -4.46 9.19 -7.61
C TRP A 78 -4.08 10.36 -8.51
N ASP A 79 -3.96 10.09 -9.81
CA ASP A 79 -3.75 11.11 -10.82
C ASP A 79 -4.42 10.70 -12.14
N GLU A 80 -4.60 11.67 -13.02
CA GLU A 80 -5.16 11.49 -14.35
C GLU A 80 -4.15 11.92 -15.41
N TRP A 81 -3.73 10.96 -16.20
CA TRP A 81 -2.87 11.20 -17.36
C TRP A 81 -3.70 11.16 -18.64
N ARG A 82 -3.53 12.16 -19.51
CA ARG A 82 -4.19 12.22 -20.81
C ARG A 82 -3.21 11.83 -21.90
N GLY A 83 -3.45 10.67 -22.49
CA GLY A 83 -2.66 10.12 -23.59
C GLY A 83 -3.41 10.08 -24.92
N PRO A 84 -2.78 9.54 -25.97
CA PRO A 84 -3.41 9.39 -27.29
C PRO A 84 -4.72 8.58 -27.25
N ASP A 85 -4.77 7.57 -26.40
CA ASP A 85 -5.91 6.66 -26.27
C ASP A 85 -6.97 7.15 -25.27
N GLY A 86 -6.84 8.38 -24.75
CA GLY A 86 -7.78 8.99 -23.82
C GLY A 86 -7.23 9.20 -22.42
N LEU A 87 -8.16 9.30 -21.45
CA LEU A 87 -7.86 9.56 -20.05
C LEU A 87 -7.54 8.26 -19.29
N LEU A 88 -6.39 8.20 -18.65
CA LEU A 88 -5.99 7.12 -17.76
C LEU A 88 -5.99 7.61 -16.31
N THR A 89 -6.95 7.16 -15.51
CA THR A 89 -6.95 7.35 -14.05
C THR A 89 -6.14 6.24 -13.38
N SER A 90 -5.18 6.62 -12.54
CA SER A 90 -4.25 5.69 -11.90
C SER A 90 -4.01 6.05 -10.43
N CYS A 91 -3.55 5.08 -9.63
CA CYS A 91 -3.30 5.28 -8.20
C CYS A 91 -1.99 4.63 -7.75
N THR A 92 -1.56 5.04 -6.57
CA THR A 92 -0.44 4.46 -5.81
C THR A 92 -0.87 4.28 -4.35
N ILE A 93 -0.31 3.29 -3.65
CA ILE A 93 -0.52 3.09 -2.22
C ILE A 93 0.59 3.82 -1.45
N VAL A 94 0.20 4.58 -0.42
CA VAL A 94 1.16 5.21 0.48
C VAL A 94 1.73 4.15 1.43
N THR A 95 3.04 4.19 1.64
CA THR A 95 3.72 3.30 2.59
C THR A 95 4.47 4.09 3.64
N THR A 96 4.51 3.59 4.87
CA THR A 96 5.29 4.13 5.99
C THR A 96 6.39 3.17 6.40
N SER A 97 7.30 3.59 7.26
CA SER A 97 8.20 2.69 7.97
C SER A 97 7.39 1.71 8.83
N ALA A 98 7.87 0.50 8.98
CA ALA A 98 7.21 -0.50 9.81
C ALA A 98 7.32 -0.14 11.30
N PRO A 99 6.21 -0.19 12.07
CA PRO A 99 6.26 -0.14 13.53
C PRO A 99 6.96 -1.38 14.09
N THR A 100 7.33 -1.36 15.35
CA THR A 100 8.10 -2.43 16.00
C THR A 100 7.41 -3.80 15.87
N THR A 101 6.09 -3.83 15.93
CA THR A 101 5.26 -5.05 15.82
C THR A 101 5.40 -5.79 14.50
N THR A 102 5.64 -5.07 13.40
CA THR A 102 5.72 -5.65 12.04
C THR A 102 7.14 -5.64 11.46
N LYS A 103 8.09 -4.96 12.11
CA LYS A 103 9.45 -4.75 11.59
C LYS A 103 10.23 -6.05 11.32
N ALA A 104 9.93 -7.13 12.07
CA ALA A 104 10.56 -8.44 11.86
C ALA A 104 10.16 -9.10 10.52
N TYR A 105 9.06 -8.68 9.93
CA TYR A 105 8.54 -9.21 8.67
C TYR A 105 9.00 -8.40 7.47
N HIS A 106 8.79 -7.08 7.54
CA HIS A 106 9.25 -6.16 6.50
C HIS A 106 9.53 -4.77 7.10
N HIS A 107 10.44 -4.01 6.50
CA HIS A 107 10.84 -2.68 6.99
C HIS A 107 9.83 -1.57 6.64
N ARG A 108 8.85 -1.86 5.79
CA ARG A 108 7.75 -0.95 5.41
C ARG A 108 6.42 -1.69 5.43
N LEU A 109 5.33 -0.93 5.54
CA LEU A 109 3.97 -1.43 5.36
C LEU A 109 3.10 -0.39 4.64
N PRO A 110 1.98 -0.80 4.02
CA PRO A 110 0.97 0.13 3.55
C PRO A 110 0.46 0.98 4.71
N MET A 111 0.31 2.29 4.50
CA MET A 111 -0.35 3.16 5.47
C MET A 111 -1.83 2.78 5.54
N MET A 112 -2.26 2.32 6.71
CA MET A 112 -3.64 1.91 6.97
C MET A 112 -4.39 3.02 7.70
N LEU A 113 -5.64 3.21 7.30
CA LEU A 113 -6.57 4.16 7.90
C LEU A 113 -7.63 3.40 8.70
N THR A 114 -8.09 3.98 9.81
CA THR A 114 -9.36 3.61 10.41
C THR A 114 -10.52 4.17 9.59
N VAL A 115 -11.74 3.68 9.79
CA VAL A 115 -12.94 4.20 9.12
C VAL A 115 -13.12 5.70 9.39
N ASP A 116 -12.88 6.13 10.63
CA ASP A 116 -13.04 7.53 11.04
C ASP A 116 -12.00 8.45 10.37
N GLU A 117 -10.83 7.93 10.02
CA GLU A 117 -9.77 8.70 9.36
C GLU A 117 -9.98 8.86 7.87
N VAL A 118 -10.84 8.04 7.24
CA VAL A 118 -11.06 8.07 5.79
C VAL A 118 -11.48 9.46 5.33
N THR A 119 -12.49 10.05 5.97
CA THR A 119 -13.00 11.37 5.60
C THR A 119 -11.91 12.44 5.68
N THR A 120 -11.14 12.44 6.78
CA THR A 120 -10.01 13.35 6.97
C THR A 120 -8.94 13.17 5.90
N TRP A 121 -8.60 11.91 5.57
CA TRP A 121 -7.59 11.62 4.55
C TRP A 121 -7.98 12.13 3.17
N ILE A 122 -9.23 11.92 2.73
CA ILE A 122 -9.68 12.28 1.38
C ILE A 122 -10.07 13.75 1.23
N ASP A 123 -10.37 14.47 2.31
CA ASP A 123 -10.79 15.87 2.27
C ASP A 123 -9.64 16.79 1.81
N PRO A 124 -9.74 17.44 0.63
CA PRO A 124 -8.69 18.33 0.13
C PRO A 124 -8.39 19.52 1.05
N ALA A 125 -9.31 19.88 1.95
CA ALA A 125 -9.13 20.98 2.91
C ALA A 125 -8.32 20.58 4.14
N THR A 126 -8.03 19.28 4.35
CA THR A 126 -7.25 18.84 5.50
C THR A 126 -5.84 19.44 5.49
N ALA A 127 -5.49 20.08 6.62
CA ALA A 127 -4.19 20.72 6.78
C ALA A 127 -3.02 19.71 6.64
N LYS A 128 -1.93 20.16 6.00
CA LYS A 128 -0.76 19.34 5.73
C LYS A 128 -0.16 18.73 7.01
N ASP A 129 -0.13 19.49 8.10
CA ASP A 129 0.43 19.02 9.37
C ASP A 129 -0.39 17.87 9.96
N HIS A 130 -1.73 17.93 9.83
CA HIS A 130 -2.61 16.84 10.23
C HIS A 130 -2.36 15.58 9.36
N LEU A 131 -2.28 15.73 8.04
CA LEU A 131 -1.92 14.63 7.13
C LEU A 131 -0.56 14.02 7.50
N THR A 132 0.41 14.85 7.89
CA THR A 132 1.74 14.38 8.30
C THR A 132 1.68 13.55 9.59
N GLN A 133 0.85 13.96 10.55
CA GLN A 133 0.63 13.20 11.78
C GLN A 133 -0.02 11.83 11.50
N MET A 134 -0.99 11.78 10.58
CA MET A 134 -1.62 10.53 10.16
C MET A 134 -0.63 9.52 9.55
N MET A 135 0.47 10.01 8.96
CA MET A 135 1.52 9.17 8.35
C MET A 135 2.52 8.58 9.36
N THR A 136 2.31 8.77 10.66
CA THR A 136 3.14 8.14 11.69
C THR A 136 3.06 6.61 11.60
N PRO A 137 4.20 5.90 11.63
CA PRO A 137 4.23 4.44 11.57
C PRO A 137 3.43 3.82 12.70
N ARG A 138 2.39 3.06 12.36
CA ARG A 138 1.49 2.39 13.31
C ARG A 138 0.73 1.25 12.63
N LEU A 139 0.13 0.41 13.43
CA LEU A 139 -0.82 -0.61 13.03
C LEU A 139 -2.17 -0.29 13.69
N PRO A 140 -3.13 0.30 12.96
CA PRO A 140 -4.38 0.79 13.57
C PRO A 140 -5.32 -0.32 14.05
N SER A 141 -5.19 -1.53 13.51
CA SER A 141 -5.92 -2.72 13.91
C SER A 141 -5.02 -3.95 13.87
N ALA A 142 -5.38 -5.00 14.61
CA ALA A 142 -4.62 -6.25 14.60
C ALA A 142 -4.66 -6.91 13.22
N LEU A 143 -3.51 -7.46 12.81
CA LEU A 143 -3.37 -8.26 11.59
C LEU A 143 -3.01 -9.70 11.93
N THR A 144 -3.45 -10.62 11.10
CA THR A 144 -2.93 -11.97 11.05
C THR A 144 -1.94 -12.10 9.92
N VAL A 145 -0.78 -12.70 10.17
CA VAL A 145 0.24 -13.02 9.16
C VAL A 145 0.46 -14.51 9.08
N VAL A 146 0.56 -15.03 7.86
CA VAL A 146 0.87 -16.44 7.58
C VAL A 146 1.93 -16.52 6.49
N ASP A 147 2.82 -17.51 6.59
CA ASP A 147 3.71 -17.86 5.49
C ASP A 147 2.92 -18.63 4.41
N LEU A 148 3.21 -18.32 3.17
CA LEU A 148 2.60 -18.98 2.01
C LEU A 148 3.59 -19.90 1.30
N SER A 149 3.06 -20.84 0.53
CA SER A 149 3.86 -21.68 -0.38
C SER A 149 4.71 -20.81 -1.31
N PRO A 150 6.00 -21.17 -1.56
CA PRO A 150 6.84 -20.52 -2.55
C PRO A 150 6.26 -20.47 -3.97
N ALA A 151 5.22 -21.24 -4.27
CA ALA A 151 4.50 -21.19 -5.55
C ALA A 151 3.99 -19.76 -5.89
N VAL A 152 3.66 -18.96 -4.87
CA VAL A 152 3.27 -17.53 -5.01
C VAL A 152 4.38 -16.67 -5.63
N ASN A 153 5.64 -17.08 -5.57
CA ASN A 153 6.76 -16.36 -6.18
C ASN A 153 6.73 -16.39 -7.73
N ASN A 154 5.95 -17.30 -8.32
CA ASN A 154 5.78 -17.35 -9.76
C ASN A 154 4.69 -16.35 -10.20
N ALA A 155 5.09 -15.20 -10.74
CA ALA A 155 4.17 -14.16 -11.22
C ALA A 155 3.24 -14.62 -12.38
N ARG A 156 3.51 -15.77 -13.01
CA ARG A 156 2.66 -16.38 -14.04
C ARG A 156 1.56 -17.25 -13.43
N GLU A 157 1.78 -17.73 -12.20
CA GLU A 157 0.77 -18.49 -11.45
C GLU A 157 -0.29 -17.52 -10.92
N LYS A 158 -1.51 -17.67 -11.41
CA LYS A 158 -2.65 -16.83 -11.02
C LYS A 158 -3.72 -17.62 -10.26
N ASP A 159 -3.47 -18.92 -10.06
CA ASP A 159 -4.41 -19.76 -9.33
C ASP A 159 -4.37 -19.43 -7.84
N LEU A 160 -5.53 -19.20 -7.26
CA LEU A 160 -5.70 -19.06 -5.81
C LEU A 160 -5.21 -20.32 -5.06
N ALA A 161 -5.20 -21.48 -5.70
CA ALA A 161 -4.62 -22.71 -5.15
C ALA A 161 -3.11 -22.60 -4.85
N ALA A 162 -2.39 -21.65 -5.48
CA ALA A 162 -0.98 -21.37 -5.14
C ALA A 162 -0.82 -20.67 -3.78
N GLN A 163 -1.90 -20.06 -3.24
CA GLN A 163 -1.92 -19.33 -1.98
C GLN A 163 -2.07 -20.27 -0.76
N VAL A 164 -1.40 -21.42 -0.80
CA VAL A 164 -1.45 -22.38 0.31
C VAL A 164 -0.73 -21.80 1.52
N LYS A 165 -1.44 -21.67 2.65
CA LYS A 165 -0.88 -21.31 3.95
C LYS A 165 0.00 -22.47 4.45
N VAL A 166 1.27 -22.22 4.76
CA VAL A 166 2.26 -23.26 5.17
C VAL A 166 2.74 -23.08 6.60
N SER A 167 2.27 -22.07 7.31
CA SER A 167 2.52 -21.87 8.74
C SER A 167 1.20 -21.66 9.51
N ALA A 168 1.27 -21.82 10.83
CA ALA A 168 0.21 -21.31 11.70
C ALA A 168 0.14 -19.78 11.60
N PRO A 169 -1.06 -19.16 11.69
CA PRO A 169 -1.21 -17.72 11.72
C PRO A 169 -0.59 -17.12 12.99
N VAL A 170 0.04 -15.96 12.84
CA VAL A 170 0.56 -15.15 13.95
C VAL A 170 -0.23 -13.86 14.00
N VAL A 171 -0.78 -13.52 15.17
CA VAL A 171 -1.49 -12.26 15.39
C VAL A 171 -0.49 -11.16 15.75
N LEU A 172 -0.57 -10.06 15.04
CA LEU A 172 0.19 -8.83 15.26
C LEU A 172 -0.76 -7.81 15.89
N PRO A 173 -0.57 -7.42 17.15
CA PRO A 173 -1.47 -6.48 17.81
C PRO A 173 -1.40 -5.09 17.20
N ALA A 174 -2.48 -4.33 17.30
CA ALA A 174 -2.48 -2.90 17.01
C ALA A 174 -1.39 -2.16 17.81
N SER A 175 -0.84 -1.08 17.25
CA SER A 175 0.29 -0.33 17.86
C SER A 175 0.25 1.17 17.51
#